data_08ad54b2264569af162f378d58a7ac2a
#
_entry.id   08ad54b2264569af162f378d58a7ac2a
#
_cell.length_a   1.000
_cell.length_b   1.000
_cell.length_c   1.000
_cell.angle_alpha   90.00
_cell.angle_beta   90.00
_cell.angle_gamma   90.00
#
_symmetry.space_group_name_H-M   'P 1'
#
loop_
_entity.id
_entity.type
_entity.pdbx_description
1 polymer ?
#
loop_
_entity_poly.entity_id
_entity_poly.type
_entity_poly.pdbx_seq_one_letter_code
_entity_poly.pdbx_strand_id
1 'polypeptide(L)'
;MAKAYISTSQQKLLHVKSGNKCAICKITLAEIEAVISQGENAHIYGENPGAARYDASQDEGFVNSEENLIYVCPNCHNNIDNVTPHNYPPERLFELKREHEDFVRALPQSLPDNEKISTYLSEVIISLSSIDDKPLSDIYDRSYLAYEIQDKIDYNNIKHYNDTINEYKVFQYYLHGEKGLYDIALKEGGFDKLKIYNRILHVYMETLEGFQKKGTQLPYNGDSIYFDGFTKIFEIIKNSKGFPEINDDDLMHCLHIILVDAFIECKWFENPMIGGT
;
A
#
# COMPACT_ATOMS: atom_id res chain seq x y z
N MET A 1 19.25 -40.60 -6.13
CA MET A 1 19.47 -39.64 -5.06
C MET A 1 18.10 -39.20 -4.57
N ALA A 2 17.85 -39.06 -3.27
CA ALA A 2 16.57 -38.58 -2.77
C ALA A 2 16.46 -37.09 -3.14
N LYS A 3 15.33 -36.71 -3.71
CA LYS A 3 15.01 -35.31 -4.06
C LYS A 3 15.06 -34.48 -2.77
N ALA A 4 15.85 -33.43 -2.72
CA ALA A 4 15.90 -32.54 -1.57
C ALA A 4 14.56 -31.74 -1.55
N TYR A 5 13.73 -31.97 -0.55
CA TYR A 5 12.50 -31.23 -0.35
C TYR A 5 12.74 -30.06 0.59
N ILE A 6 12.09 -28.95 0.29
CA ILE A 6 12.02 -27.81 1.21
C ILE A 6 11.44 -28.29 2.55
N SER A 7 12.17 -28.14 3.62
CA SER A 7 11.72 -28.57 4.94
C SER A 7 10.54 -27.71 5.44
N THR A 8 9.69 -28.28 6.27
CA THR A 8 8.57 -27.54 6.90
C THR A 8 9.06 -26.31 7.69
N SER A 9 10.25 -26.37 8.28
CA SER A 9 10.85 -25.23 8.98
C SER A 9 11.24 -24.09 8.04
N GLN A 10 11.81 -24.42 6.88
CA GLN A 10 12.15 -23.43 5.85
C GLN A 10 10.89 -22.77 5.24
N GLN A 11 9.84 -23.58 5.00
CA GLN A 11 8.56 -23.04 4.54
C GLN A 11 7.94 -22.08 5.57
N LYS A 12 7.94 -22.44 6.86
CA LYS A 12 7.46 -21.55 7.93
C LYS A 12 8.27 -20.26 8.00
N LEU A 13 9.61 -20.36 7.89
CA LEU A 13 10.48 -19.19 7.92
C LEU A 13 10.18 -18.25 6.74
N LEU A 14 10.00 -18.79 5.54
CA LEU A 14 9.63 -18.02 4.35
C LEU A 14 8.29 -17.30 4.52
N HIS A 15 7.27 -18.01 5.07
CA HIS A 15 5.97 -17.41 5.36
C HIS A 15 6.06 -16.28 6.39
N VAL A 16 6.85 -16.45 7.47
CA VAL A 16 7.05 -15.40 8.47
C VAL A 16 7.73 -14.18 7.84
N LYS A 17 8.80 -14.40 7.06
CA LYS A 17 9.52 -13.32 6.38
C LYS A 17 8.69 -12.61 5.32
N SER A 18 7.68 -13.29 4.75
CA SER A 18 6.77 -12.70 3.76
C SER A 18 5.68 -11.84 4.38
N GLY A 19 5.49 -11.87 5.70
CA GLY A 19 4.36 -11.19 6.34
C GLY A 19 3.01 -11.57 5.77
N ASN A 20 2.88 -12.83 5.28
CA ASN A 20 1.67 -13.36 4.63
C ASN A 20 1.24 -12.57 3.37
N LYS A 21 2.18 -11.96 2.67
CA LYS A 21 1.94 -11.17 1.45
C LYS A 21 2.77 -11.70 0.29
N CYS A 22 2.25 -11.50 -0.93
CA CYS A 22 3.01 -11.75 -2.15
C CYS A 22 4.22 -10.80 -2.22
N ALA A 23 5.42 -11.34 -2.40
CA ALA A 23 6.64 -10.54 -2.48
C ALA A 23 6.67 -9.58 -3.69
N ILE A 24 5.87 -9.83 -4.72
CA ILE A 24 5.81 -9.03 -5.94
C ILE A 24 4.65 -8.03 -5.90
N CYS A 25 3.39 -8.50 -5.86
CA CYS A 25 2.22 -7.63 -5.96
C CYS A 25 1.61 -7.22 -4.60
N LYS A 26 2.19 -7.68 -3.50
CA LYS A 26 1.85 -7.32 -2.11
C LYS A 26 0.44 -7.74 -1.65
N ILE A 27 -0.35 -8.46 -2.47
CA ILE A 27 -1.65 -8.96 -2.02
C ILE A 27 -1.50 -9.90 -0.82
N THR A 28 -2.46 -9.90 0.06
CA THR A 28 -2.53 -10.85 1.19
C THR A 28 -2.79 -12.26 0.68
N LEU A 29 -2.05 -13.25 1.19
CA LEU A 29 -2.04 -14.63 0.70
C LEU A 29 -2.79 -15.60 1.59
N ALA A 30 -3.16 -15.22 2.80
CA ALA A 30 -4.10 -15.95 3.64
C ALA A 30 -4.90 -14.94 4.47
N GLU A 31 -6.19 -15.17 4.59
CA GLU A 31 -7.01 -14.49 5.58
C GLU A 31 -6.78 -15.12 6.96
N ILE A 32 -6.92 -14.34 8.03
CA ILE A 32 -6.68 -14.81 9.42
C ILE A 32 -7.56 -16.03 9.74
N GLU A 33 -8.73 -16.15 9.13
CA GLU A 33 -9.67 -17.26 9.30
C GLU A 33 -9.50 -18.37 8.24
N ALA A 34 -8.63 -18.18 7.25
CA ALA A 34 -8.43 -19.18 6.21
C ALA A 34 -7.56 -20.34 6.71
N VAL A 35 -8.04 -21.54 6.50
CA VAL A 35 -7.31 -22.77 6.84
C VAL A 35 -6.15 -23.03 5.87
N ILE A 36 -6.15 -22.38 4.69
CA ILE A 36 -5.20 -22.62 3.60
C ILE A 36 -4.66 -21.28 3.10
N SER A 37 -3.33 -21.13 3.07
CA SER A 37 -2.69 -20.03 2.36
C SER A 37 -2.78 -20.23 0.84
N GLN A 38 -3.04 -19.16 0.11
CA GLN A 38 -3.02 -19.12 -1.36
C GLN A 38 -1.62 -18.79 -1.90
N GLY A 39 -0.62 -18.67 -1.04
CA GLY A 39 0.75 -18.39 -1.45
C GLY A 39 1.49 -19.64 -1.89
N GLU A 40 2.43 -19.46 -2.80
CA GLU A 40 3.29 -20.48 -3.38
C GLU A 40 4.76 -20.13 -3.19
N ASN A 41 5.58 -21.15 -2.95
CA ASN A 41 7.04 -21.00 -2.87
C ASN A 41 7.62 -21.15 -4.28
N ALA A 42 8.01 -20.05 -4.89
CA ALA A 42 8.64 -20.05 -6.21
C ALA A 42 10.17 -20.11 -6.07
N HIS A 43 10.82 -20.93 -6.89
CA HIS A 43 12.29 -20.98 -6.97
C HIS A 43 12.82 -19.78 -7.74
N ILE A 44 13.86 -19.12 -7.22
CA ILE A 44 14.59 -18.06 -7.93
C ILE A 44 15.48 -18.70 -8.99
N TYR A 45 16.37 -19.61 -8.63
CA TYR A 45 17.00 -20.55 -9.57
C TYR A 45 16.17 -21.82 -9.63
N GLY A 46 15.71 -22.19 -10.82
CA GLY A 46 14.85 -23.34 -11.01
C GLY A 46 15.49 -24.66 -10.60
N GLU A 47 14.71 -25.56 -10.02
CA GLU A 47 15.16 -26.84 -9.47
C GLU A 47 15.58 -27.86 -10.54
N ASN A 48 14.94 -27.85 -11.70
CA ASN A 48 15.12 -28.91 -12.70
C ASN A 48 15.56 -28.35 -14.06
N PRO A 49 16.30 -29.15 -14.88
CA PRO A 49 16.56 -28.80 -16.26
C PRO A 49 15.25 -28.45 -17.02
N GLY A 50 15.23 -27.29 -17.65
CA GLY A 50 14.04 -26.78 -18.35
C GLY A 50 13.12 -25.89 -17.51
N ALA A 51 13.32 -25.80 -16.20
CA ALA A 51 12.64 -24.79 -15.39
C ALA A 51 13.16 -23.39 -15.70
N ALA A 52 12.34 -22.38 -15.43
CA ALA A 52 12.76 -21.00 -15.54
C ALA A 52 14.03 -20.75 -14.70
N ARG A 53 15.00 -20.05 -15.25
CA ARG A 53 16.25 -19.67 -14.55
C ARG A 53 17.05 -20.86 -14.02
N TYR A 54 16.91 -22.06 -14.62
CA TYR A 54 17.72 -23.21 -14.24
C TYR A 54 19.20 -22.95 -14.49
N ASP A 55 20.03 -23.26 -13.50
CA ASP A 55 21.49 -23.18 -13.60
C ASP A 55 22.12 -24.43 -12.97
N ALA A 56 22.75 -25.26 -13.80
CA ALA A 56 23.37 -26.53 -13.37
C ALA A 56 24.59 -26.34 -12.44
N SER A 57 25.11 -25.11 -12.30
CA SER A 57 26.24 -24.80 -11.41
C SER A 57 25.78 -24.56 -9.96
N GLN A 58 24.48 -24.40 -9.71
CA GLN A 58 23.96 -24.17 -8.37
C GLN A 58 24.00 -25.45 -7.52
N ASP A 59 24.37 -25.29 -6.25
CA ASP A 59 24.34 -26.38 -5.29
C ASP A 59 22.91 -26.82 -4.98
N GLU A 60 22.67 -28.14 -4.94
CA GLU A 60 21.33 -28.70 -4.72
C GLU A 60 20.75 -28.29 -3.34
N GLY A 61 21.61 -28.14 -2.33
CA GLY A 61 21.21 -27.68 -1.02
C GLY A 61 20.75 -26.22 -1.04
N PHE A 62 21.45 -25.37 -1.79
CA PHE A 62 21.06 -23.97 -1.99
C PHE A 62 19.77 -23.86 -2.79
N VAL A 63 19.64 -24.62 -3.89
CA VAL A 63 18.44 -24.55 -4.75
C VAL A 63 17.17 -24.83 -3.95
N ASN A 64 17.23 -25.73 -2.97
CA ASN A 64 16.10 -26.08 -2.09
C ASN A 64 16.15 -25.38 -0.73
N SER A 65 16.95 -24.32 -0.59
CA SER A 65 16.99 -23.51 0.64
C SER A 65 15.97 -22.36 0.60
N GLU A 66 15.63 -21.84 1.78
CA GLU A 66 14.79 -20.65 1.91
C GLU A 66 15.41 -19.44 1.19
N GLU A 67 16.74 -19.37 1.11
CA GLU A 67 17.45 -18.29 0.42
C GLU A 67 17.10 -18.21 -1.07
N ASN A 68 16.91 -19.33 -1.73
CA ASN A 68 16.55 -19.43 -3.16
C ASN A 68 15.03 -19.42 -3.41
N LEU A 69 14.21 -19.18 -2.41
CA LEU A 69 12.77 -19.20 -2.53
C LEU A 69 12.18 -17.82 -2.30
N ILE A 70 11.16 -17.48 -3.10
CA ILE A 70 10.35 -16.27 -2.94
C ILE A 70 8.88 -16.66 -2.76
N TYR A 71 8.18 -16.04 -1.79
CA TYR A 71 6.78 -16.34 -1.51
C TYR A 71 5.87 -15.41 -2.30
N VAL A 72 5.05 -15.97 -3.17
CA VAL A 72 4.26 -15.21 -4.15
C VAL A 72 2.85 -15.78 -4.31
N CYS A 73 1.92 -15.00 -4.88
CA CYS A 73 0.62 -15.51 -5.28
C CYS A 73 0.73 -16.36 -6.57
N PRO A 74 -0.25 -17.24 -6.87
CA PRO A 74 -0.25 -18.07 -8.07
C PRO A 74 -0.12 -17.29 -9.37
N ASN A 75 -0.72 -16.10 -9.46
CA ASN A 75 -0.62 -15.24 -10.64
C ASN A 75 0.81 -14.71 -10.85
N CYS A 76 1.45 -14.23 -9.79
CA CYS A 76 2.84 -13.77 -9.86
C CYS A 76 3.79 -14.94 -10.13
N HIS A 77 3.55 -16.12 -9.52
CA HIS A 77 4.33 -17.34 -9.79
C HIS A 77 4.27 -17.72 -11.28
N ASN A 78 3.05 -17.83 -11.83
CA ASN A 78 2.89 -18.10 -13.26
C ASN A 78 3.58 -17.01 -14.14
N ASN A 79 3.53 -15.77 -13.73
CA ASN A 79 4.12 -14.66 -14.48
C ASN A 79 5.66 -14.79 -14.57
N ILE A 80 6.30 -15.03 -13.42
CA ILE A 80 7.77 -15.12 -13.35
C ILE A 80 8.34 -16.39 -13.96
N ASP A 81 7.57 -17.47 -14.03
CA ASP A 81 8.06 -18.75 -14.54
C ASP A 81 7.65 -19.05 -15.99
N ASN A 82 6.46 -18.57 -16.42
CA ASN A 82 5.89 -19.00 -17.70
C ASN A 82 5.59 -17.84 -18.66
N VAL A 83 5.03 -16.72 -18.18
CA VAL A 83 4.53 -15.67 -19.07
C VAL A 83 5.65 -14.71 -19.47
N THR A 84 6.40 -14.20 -18.51
CA THR A 84 7.47 -13.21 -18.76
C THR A 84 8.76 -13.51 -18.00
N PRO A 85 9.31 -14.76 -18.05
CA PRO A 85 10.46 -15.14 -17.24
C PRO A 85 11.71 -14.29 -17.52
N HIS A 86 11.85 -13.75 -18.73
CA HIS A 86 12.96 -12.88 -19.11
C HIS A 86 12.96 -11.50 -18.40
N ASN A 87 11.80 -11.06 -17.91
CA ASN A 87 11.68 -9.83 -17.10
C ASN A 87 12.11 -10.03 -15.64
N TYR A 88 12.28 -11.29 -15.23
CA TYR A 88 12.59 -11.68 -13.87
C TYR A 88 13.84 -12.55 -13.79
N PRO A 89 15.04 -12.02 -14.14
CA PRO A 89 16.28 -12.75 -13.92
C PRO A 89 16.50 -12.99 -12.43
N PRO A 90 17.38 -13.94 -12.05
CA PRO A 90 17.62 -14.28 -10.63
C PRO A 90 17.93 -13.06 -9.77
N GLU A 91 18.76 -12.16 -10.27
CA GLU A 91 19.19 -10.94 -9.56
C GLU A 91 17.98 -10.07 -9.19
N ARG A 92 17.05 -9.89 -10.12
CA ARG A 92 15.82 -9.12 -9.88
C ARG A 92 14.90 -9.80 -8.86
N LEU A 93 14.78 -11.11 -8.89
CA LEU A 93 13.97 -11.84 -7.91
C LEU A 93 14.59 -11.82 -6.50
N PHE A 94 15.92 -11.90 -6.40
CA PHE A 94 16.62 -11.71 -5.11
C PHE A 94 16.43 -10.29 -4.58
N GLU A 95 16.47 -9.29 -5.45
CA GLU A 95 16.20 -7.90 -5.07
C GLU A 95 14.77 -7.75 -4.55
N LEU A 96 13.76 -8.21 -5.28
CA LEU A 96 12.35 -8.19 -4.88
C LEU A 96 12.10 -8.93 -3.57
N LYS A 97 12.75 -10.10 -3.37
CA LYS A 97 12.70 -10.84 -2.10
C LYS A 97 13.27 -10.01 -0.96
N ARG A 98 14.47 -9.46 -1.12
CA ARG A 98 15.14 -8.64 -0.11
C ARG A 98 14.33 -7.39 0.21
N GLU A 99 13.91 -6.62 -0.79
CA GLU A 99 13.06 -5.43 -0.62
C GLU A 99 11.79 -5.76 0.16
N HIS A 100 11.17 -6.89 -0.16
CA HIS A 100 9.96 -7.33 0.54
C HIS A 100 10.21 -7.77 1.98
N GLU A 101 11.26 -8.55 2.22
CA GLU A 101 11.62 -8.98 3.58
C GLU A 101 12.09 -7.81 4.45
N ASP A 102 12.80 -6.83 3.88
CA ASP A 102 13.18 -5.59 4.57
C ASP A 102 11.94 -4.75 4.88
N PHE A 103 11.01 -4.65 3.94
CA PHE A 103 9.71 -4.02 4.18
C PHE A 103 8.96 -4.70 5.33
N VAL A 104 8.80 -6.04 5.32
CA VAL A 104 8.13 -6.78 6.39
C VAL A 104 8.85 -6.62 7.73
N ARG A 105 10.19 -6.55 7.73
CA ARG A 105 11.00 -6.31 8.93
C ARG A 105 10.88 -4.89 9.46
N ALA A 106 10.73 -3.92 8.57
CA ALA A 106 10.53 -2.51 8.91
C ALA A 106 9.08 -2.21 9.31
N LEU A 107 8.12 -3.11 8.98
CA LEU A 107 6.79 -3.02 9.58
C LEU A 107 6.98 -2.99 11.10
N PRO A 108 6.45 -1.98 11.81
CA PRO A 108 6.61 -1.87 13.25
C PRO A 108 6.28 -3.22 13.88
N GLN A 109 7.23 -3.82 14.61
CA GLN A 109 6.99 -5.05 15.40
C GLN A 109 5.96 -4.78 16.51
N SER A 110 5.61 -3.55 16.69
CA SER A 110 4.46 -3.03 17.41
C SER A 110 3.58 -2.24 16.44
N LEU A 111 2.94 -2.91 15.47
CA LEU A 111 1.66 -2.37 15.07
C LEU A 111 0.85 -2.30 16.36
N PRO A 112 0.27 -1.15 16.68
CA PRO A 112 -0.75 -1.11 17.72
C PRO A 112 -1.69 -2.28 17.42
N ASP A 113 -2.11 -3.00 18.45
CA ASP A 113 -3.10 -4.05 18.36
C ASP A 113 -4.10 -3.73 17.25
N ASN A 114 -4.39 -4.69 16.35
CA ASN A 114 -5.27 -4.44 15.22
C ASN A 114 -6.60 -3.80 15.65
N GLU A 115 -7.10 -4.15 16.86
CA GLU A 115 -8.25 -3.51 17.48
C GLU A 115 -7.97 -2.03 17.79
N LYS A 116 -6.77 -1.70 18.24
CA LYS A 116 -6.39 -0.32 18.56
C LYS A 116 -6.30 0.56 17.30
N ILE A 117 -5.67 0.06 16.23
CA ILE A 117 -5.62 0.79 14.94
C ILE A 117 -7.03 0.97 14.38
N SER A 118 -7.85 -0.08 14.36
CA SER A 118 -9.22 0.01 13.86
C SER A 118 -10.05 1.01 14.65
N THR A 119 -9.88 1.05 15.98
CA THR A 119 -10.55 2.03 16.85
C THR A 119 -10.07 3.45 16.51
N TYR A 120 -8.78 3.69 16.42
CA TYR A 120 -8.23 5.01 16.11
C TYR A 120 -8.58 5.48 14.69
N LEU A 121 -8.52 4.58 13.70
CA LEU A 121 -8.98 4.88 12.35
C LEU A 121 -10.46 5.28 12.32
N SER A 122 -11.32 4.58 13.09
CA SER A 122 -12.74 4.92 13.20
C SER A 122 -12.93 6.33 13.76
N GLU A 123 -12.21 6.70 14.81
CA GLU A 123 -12.27 8.05 15.40
C GLU A 123 -11.78 9.14 14.43
N VAL A 124 -10.70 8.88 13.69
CA VAL A 124 -10.19 9.80 12.67
C VAL A 124 -11.20 9.97 11.53
N ILE A 125 -11.79 8.87 11.06
CA ILE A 125 -12.82 8.84 10.03
C ILE A 125 -14.05 9.63 10.45
N ILE A 126 -14.55 9.40 11.68
CA ILE A 126 -15.69 10.13 12.24
C ILE A 126 -15.36 11.61 12.32
N SER A 127 -14.18 11.97 12.79
CA SER A 127 -13.75 13.36 12.90
C SER A 127 -13.70 14.05 11.52
N LEU A 128 -13.10 13.40 10.53
CA LEU A 128 -13.05 13.93 9.15
C LEU A 128 -14.44 14.07 8.52
N SER A 129 -15.34 13.11 8.75
CA SER A 129 -16.70 13.12 8.19
C SER A 129 -17.65 14.11 8.87
N SER A 130 -17.33 14.53 10.10
CA SER A 130 -18.15 15.49 10.86
C SER A 130 -17.93 16.94 10.45
N ILE A 131 -16.91 17.22 9.62
CA ILE A 131 -16.60 18.56 9.16
C ILE A 131 -17.53 18.91 7.99
N ASP A 132 -18.35 19.93 8.15
CA ASP A 132 -19.28 20.43 7.13
C ASP A 132 -18.51 21.22 6.06
N ASP A 133 -18.18 20.54 4.98
CA ASP A 133 -17.61 21.15 3.77
C ASP A 133 -18.66 21.21 2.65
N LYS A 134 -18.62 22.27 1.86
CA LYS A 134 -19.44 22.33 0.63
C LYS A 134 -18.97 21.23 -0.30
N PRO A 135 -19.87 20.36 -0.81
CA PRO A 135 -19.46 19.34 -1.77
C PRO A 135 -18.84 20.01 -3.00
N LEU A 136 -17.68 19.56 -3.40
CA LEU A 136 -17.09 19.90 -4.67
C LEU A 136 -17.81 19.08 -5.74
N SER A 137 -18.64 19.74 -6.57
CA SER A 137 -19.65 19.10 -7.42
C SER A 137 -19.13 18.12 -8.47
N ASP A 138 -17.86 18.17 -8.83
CA ASP A 138 -17.32 17.44 -9.98
C ASP A 138 -16.23 16.41 -9.63
N ILE A 139 -16.11 16.03 -8.36
CA ILE A 139 -14.99 15.21 -7.84
C ILE A 139 -15.15 13.72 -8.17
N TYR A 140 -16.35 13.27 -8.48
CA TYR A 140 -16.74 11.85 -8.46
C TYR A 140 -17.16 11.26 -9.79
N ASP A 141 -16.81 11.89 -10.89
CA ASP A 141 -16.94 11.17 -12.16
C ASP A 141 -15.84 10.10 -12.24
N ARG A 142 -16.19 8.88 -11.83
CA ARG A 142 -15.36 7.68 -11.86
C ARG A 142 -15.01 7.21 -13.28
N SER A 143 -15.41 7.97 -14.31
CA SER A 143 -15.04 7.69 -15.70
C SER A 143 -13.55 7.92 -15.98
N TYR A 144 -12.83 8.47 -15.02
CA TYR A 144 -11.38 8.64 -15.13
C TYR A 144 -10.68 7.33 -14.83
N LEU A 145 -9.85 6.93 -15.78
CA LEU A 145 -8.95 5.80 -15.74
C LEU A 145 -8.22 5.73 -14.38
N ALA A 146 -8.23 4.56 -13.77
CA ALA A 146 -7.38 4.28 -12.62
C ALA A 146 -5.92 4.48 -13.05
N TYR A 147 -5.29 5.55 -12.56
CA TYR A 147 -3.87 5.73 -12.74
C TYR A 147 -3.12 4.67 -11.94
N GLU A 148 -2.05 4.15 -12.52
CA GLU A 148 -1.05 3.49 -11.71
C GLU A 148 -0.54 4.49 -10.67
N ILE A 149 -0.41 4.05 -9.42
CA ILE A 149 0.06 4.92 -8.32
C ILE A 149 1.40 5.56 -8.68
N GLN A 150 2.26 4.81 -9.36
CA GLN A 150 3.58 5.29 -9.79
C GLN A 150 3.46 6.46 -10.77
N ASP A 151 2.49 6.43 -11.69
CA ASP A 151 2.28 7.54 -12.64
C ASP A 151 1.91 8.83 -11.90
N LYS A 152 1.08 8.74 -10.85
CA LYS A 152 0.76 9.90 -10.00
C LYS A 152 1.99 10.43 -9.25
N ILE A 153 2.80 9.53 -8.70
CA ILE A 153 4.03 9.86 -7.99
C ILE A 153 4.99 10.60 -8.91
N ASP A 154 5.24 10.04 -10.09
CA ASP A 154 6.19 10.57 -11.07
C ASP A 154 5.72 11.91 -11.63
N TYR A 155 4.46 12.02 -12.01
CA TYR A 155 3.86 13.25 -12.54
C TYR A 155 3.96 14.41 -11.54
N ASN A 156 3.69 14.14 -10.27
CA ASN A 156 3.72 15.16 -9.22
C ASN A 156 5.12 15.37 -8.62
N ASN A 157 6.16 14.70 -9.15
CA ASN A 157 7.53 14.78 -8.66
C ASN A 157 7.62 14.53 -7.15
N ILE A 158 6.91 13.50 -6.67
CA ILE A 158 6.97 13.03 -5.29
C ILE A 158 8.17 12.10 -5.17
N LYS A 159 9.18 12.51 -4.41
CA LYS A 159 10.42 11.74 -4.23
C LYS A 159 10.58 11.23 -2.82
N HIS A 160 10.37 12.11 -1.85
CA HIS A 160 10.57 11.83 -0.44
C HIS A 160 9.43 10.95 0.13
N TYR A 161 8.18 11.23 -0.27
CA TYR A 161 7.00 10.48 0.17
C TYR A 161 6.66 9.27 -0.71
N ASN A 162 7.43 8.98 -1.75
CA ASN A 162 7.26 7.79 -2.58
C ASN A 162 7.26 6.49 -1.74
N ASP A 163 8.25 6.34 -0.88
CA ASP A 163 8.37 5.15 -0.03
C ASP A 163 7.22 5.08 0.98
N THR A 164 6.84 6.21 1.58
CA THR A 164 5.69 6.29 2.49
C THR A 164 4.39 5.88 1.79
N ILE A 165 4.11 6.41 0.60
CA ILE A 165 2.91 6.05 -0.17
C ILE A 165 2.89 4.56 -0.49
N ASN A 166 4.00 3.99 -0.94
CA ASN A 166 4.10 2.57 -1.25
C ASN A 166 4.01 1.68 0.00
N GLU A 167 4.56 2.12 1.13
CA GLU A 167 4.45 1.44 2.41
C GLU A 167 3.00 1.40 2.89
N TYR A 168 2.32 2.55 2.92
CA TYR A 168 0.96 2.65 3.45
C TYR A 168 -0.12 2.08 2.52
N LYS A 169 0.18 1.87 1.24
CA LYS A 169 -0.69 1.14 0.31
C LYS A 169 -1.10 -0.24 0.83
N VAL A 170 -0.25 -0.91 1.59
CA VAL A 170 -0.55 -2.25 2.12
C VAL A 170 -1.58 -2.23 3.26
N PHE A 171 -1.82 -1.08 3.87
CA PHE A 171 -2.79 -0.94 4.96
C PHE A 171 -4.21 -0.66 4.50
N GLN A 172 -4.46 -0.64 3.17
CA GLN A 172 -5.77 -0.35 2.61
C GLN A 172 -6.85 -1.38 3.03
N TYR A 173 -6.45 -2.58 3.43
CA TYR A 173 -7.37 -3.59 3.95
C TYR A 173 -8.12 -3.18 5.23
N TYR A 174 -7.60 -2.20 5.99
CA TYR A 174 -8.34 -1.64 7.13
C TYR A 174 -9.56 -0.83 6.69
N LEU A 175 -9.52 -0.25 5.50
CA LEU A 175 -10.55 0.64 4.99
C LEU A 175 -11.54 -0.07 4.08
N HIS A 176 -11.09 -1.06 3.32
CA HIS A 176 -11.84 -1.73 2.26
C HIS A 176 -12.04 -3.22 2.53
N GLY A 177 -13.06 -3.80 1.86
CA GLY A 177 -13.44 -5.20 2.00
C GLY A 177 -14.58 -5.42 2.98
N GLU A 178 -15.09 -6.64 3.07
CA GLU A 178 -16.27 -6.96 3.90
C GLU A 178 -16.13 -6.56 5.39
N LYS A 179 -14.89 -6.53 5.89
CA LYS A 179 -14.53 -6.12 7.25
C LYS A 179 -13.85 -4.75 7.29
N GLY A 180 -13.79 -4.05 6.15
CA GLY A 180 -13.18 -2.73 6.06
C GLY A 180 -14.06 -1.65 6.71
N LEU A 181 -13.43 -0.65 7.33
CA LEU A 181 -14.15 0.38 8.08
C LEU A 181 -15.12 1.18 7.20
N TYR A 182 -14.77 1.44 5.94
CA TYR A 182 -15.68 2.14 5.03
C TYR A 182 -16.92 1.32 4.71
N ASP A 183 -16.78 0.01 4.50
CA ASP A 183 -17.89 -0.86 4.15
C ASP A 183 -18.80 -1.14 5.36
N ILE A 184 -18.21 -1.29 6.55
CA ILE A 184 -18.95 -1.44 7.81
C ILE A 184 -19.77 -0.17 8.09
N ALA A 185 -19.13 0.98 8.05
CA ALA A 185 -19.79 2.25 8.34
C ALA A 185 -20.85 2.61 7.31
N LEU A 186 -20.67 2.27 6.03
CA LEU A 186 -21.70 2.44 5.01
C LEU A 186 -22.94 1.57 5.30
N LYS A 187 -22.75 0.33 5.75
CA LYS A 187 -23.85 -0.58 6.10
C LYS A 187 -24.60 -0.12 7.35
N GLU A 188 -23.90 0.45 8.30
CA GLU A 188 -24.46 0.94 9.57
C GLU A 188 -25.02 2.37 9.47
N GLY A 189 -24.86 3.02 8.32
CA GLY A 189 -25.35 4.38 8.09
C GLY A 189 -24.58 5.48 8.84
N GLY A 190 -23.35 5.16 9.26
CA GLY A 190 -22.57 6.03 10.14
C GLY A 190 -21.82 7.16 9.45
N PHE A 191 -21.27 6.96 8.26
CA PHE A 191 -20.56 7.99 7.50
C PHE A 191 -20.44 7.67 6.01
N ASP A 192 -20.11 8.70 5.25
CA ASP A 192 -19.87 8.63 3.81
C ASP A 192 -18.39 8.89 3.52
N LYS A 193 -17.69 7.91 2.93
CA LYS A 193 -16.29 8.06 2.53
C LYS A 193 -16.08 9.25 1.58
N LEU A 194 -17.11 9.62 0.83
CA LEU A 194 -17.09 10.77 -0.05
C LEU A 194 -16.86 12.08 0.72
N LYS A 195 -17.36 12.20 1.94
CA LYS A 195 -17.11 13.36 2.80
C LYS A 195 -15.64 13.46 3.19
N ILE A 196 -15.01 12.31 3.47
CA ILE A 196 -13.59 12.24 3.80
C ILE A 196 -12.74 12.70 2.62
N TYR A 197 -13.01 12.14 1.43
CA TYR A 197 -12.30 12.53 0.22
C TYR A 197 -12.51 14.00 -0.14
N ASN A 198 -13.72 14.52 0.02
CA ASN A 198 -14.01 15.94 -0.15
C ASN A 198 -13.13 16.79 0.77
N ARG A 199 -13.06 16.42 2.05
CA ARG A 199 -12.25 17.17 3.00
C ARG A 199 -10.78 17.19 2.64
N ILE A 200 -10.23 16.03 2.30
CA ILE A 200 -8.83 15.90 1.87
C ILE A 200 -8.58 16.77 0.63
N LEU A 201 -9.49 16.75 -0.33
CA LEU A 201 -9.36 17.53 -1.55
C LEU A 201 -9.50 19.05 -1.30
N HIS A 202 -10.37 19.49 -0.39
CA HIS A 202 -10.43 20.89 0.02
C HIS A 202 -9.08 21.38 0.57
N VAL A 203 -8.50 20.61 1.51
CA VAL A 203 -7.18 20.92 2.07
C VAL A 203 -6.10 20.95 0.99
N TYR A 204 -6.17 20.02 0.03
CA TYR A 204 -5.27 20.01 -1.12
C TYR A 204 -5.39 21.27 -1.98
N MET A 205 -6.62 21.69 -2.33
CA MET A 205 -6.87 22.89 -3.11
C MET A 205 -6.38 24.16 -2.39
N GLU A 206 -6.67 24.28 -1.10
CA GLU A 206 -6.13 25.39 -0.27
C GLU A 206 -4.60 25.39 -0.23
N THR A 207 -3.99 24.21 -0.20
CA THR A 207 -2.53 24.07 -0.22
C THR A 207 -1.98 24.53 -1.57
N LEU A 208 -2.55 24.08 -2.68
CA LEU A 208 -2.17 24.52 -4.02
C LEU A 208 -2.30 26.02 -4.22
N GLU A 209 -3.42 26.62 -3.79
CA GLU A 209 -3.60 28.08 -3.84
C GLU A 209 -2.50 28.81 -3.05
N GLY A 210 -2.09 28.25 -1.91
CA GLY A 210 -0.98 28.80 -1.13
C GLY A 210 0.34 28.82 -1.90
N PHE A 211 0.64 27.74 -2.64
CA PHE A 211 1.82 27.68 -3.50
C PHE A 211 1.73 28.64 -4.71
N GLN A 212 0.57 28.74 -5.36
CA GLN A 212 0.33 29.67 -6.48
C GLN A 212 0.53 31.13 -6.05
N LYS A 213 -0.02 31.51 -4.91
CA LYS A 213 0.14 32.88 -4.36
C LYS A 213 1.59 33.23 -4.05
N LYS A 214 2.43 32.25 -3.74
CA LYS A 214 3.88 32.42 -3.53
C LYS A 214 4.67 32.48 -4.84
N GLY A 215 4.03 32.40 -6.00
CA GLY A 215 4.68 32.46 -7.32
C GLY A 215 5.49 31.22 -7.67
N THR A 216 5.21 30.08 -7.03
CA THR A 216 5.86 28.79 -7.33
C THR A 216 5.40 28.30 -8.71
N GLN A 217 6.35 28.01 -9.62
CA GLN A 217 6.04 27.52 -10.96
C GLN A 217 5.75 26.01 -10.95
N LEU A 218 4.87 25.59 -11.85
CA LEU A 218 4.62 24.16 -12.12
C LEU A 218 5.82 23.51 -12.86
N PRO A 219 6.11 22.21 -12.67
CA PRO A 219 5.44 21.31 -11.72
C PRO A 219 5.82 21.62 -10.27
N TYR A 220 4.84 21.65 -9.40
CA TYR A 220 5.09 21.83 -7.98
C TYR A 220 5.92 20.67 -7.41
N ASN A 221 6.64 20.92 -6.32
CA ASN A 221 7.23 19.86 -5.54
C ASN A 221 6.12 19.10 -4.80
N GLY A 222 5.78 17.92 -5.29
CA GLY A 222 4.71 17.10 -4.72
C GLY A 222 4.98 16.74 -3.25
N ASP A 223 6.24 16.57 -2.85
CA ASP A 223 6.60 16.33 -1.45
C ASP A 223 6.17 17.47 -0.53
N SER A 224 6.40 18.72 -0.95
CA SER A 224 5.98 19.88 -0.17
C SER A 224 4.46 19.98 -0.06
N ILE A 225 3.75 19.68 -1.14
CA ILE A 225 2.27 19.68 -1.15
C ILE A 225 1.72 18.56 -0.27
N TYR A 226 2.31 17.37 -0.35
CA TYR A 226 1.93 16.25 0.51
C TYR A 226 2.13 16.59 1.99
N PHE A 227 3.30 17.11 2.33
CA PHE A 227 3.64 17.49 3.70
C PHE A 227 2.71 18.57 4.26
N ASP A 228 2.51 19.66 3.51
CA ASP A 228 1.65 20.76 3.95
C ASP A 228 0.18 20.30 4.08
N GLY A 229 -0.29 19.48 3.14
CA GLY A 229 -1.64 18.90 3.19
C GLY A 229 -1.80 17.96 4.40
N PHE A 230 -0.85 17.06 4.60
CA PHE A 230 -0.81 16.18 5.77
C PHE A 230 -0.84 16.96 7.08
N THR A 231 0.04 17.96 7.22
CA THR A 231 0.13 18.76 8.44
C THR A 231 -1.17 19.50 8.74
N LYS A 232 -1.81 20.09 7.73
CA LYS A 232 -3.10 20.76 7.89
C LYS A 232 -4.19 19.81 8.38
N ILE A 233 -4.28 18.61 7.77
CA ILE A 233 -5.30 17.61 8.16
C ILE A 233 -5.02 17.12 9.57
N PHE A 234 -3.76 16.85 9.92
CA PHE A 234 -3.35 16.49 11.27
C PHE A 234 -3.81 17.51 12.32
N GLU A 235 -3.54 18.79 12.09
CA GLU A 235 -3.95 19.87 12.98
C GLU A 235 -5.47 20.01 13.07
N ILE A 236 -6.19 19.86 11.97
CA ILE A 236 -7.65 19.90 11.96
C ILE A 236 -8.22 18.81 12.85
N ILE A 237 -7.72 17.59 12.75
CA ILE A 237 -8.22 16.45 13.54
C ILE A 237 -7.85 16.62 15.01
N LYS A 238 -6.60 16.94 15.29
CA LYS A 238 -6.10 17.12 16.66
C LYS A 238 -6.85 18.21 17.43
N ASN A 239 -7.30 19.25 16.72
CA ASN A 239 -8.07 20.34 17.30
C ASN A 239 -9.60 20.13 17.18
N SER A 240 -10.07 18.99 16.68
CA SER A 240 -11.50 18.70 16.55
C SER A 240 -12.14 18.52 17.93
N LYS A 241 -13.30 19.13 18.12
CA LYS A 241 -14.03 19.05 19.40
C LYS A 241 -14.48 17.62 19.66
N GLY A 242 -14.04 17.06 20.78
CA GLY A 242 -14.42 15.69 21.20
C GLY A 242 -13.54 14.61 20.59
N PHE A 243 -12.47 14.97 19.84
CA PHE A 243 -11.49 13.98 19.39
C PHE A 243 -10.79 13.34 20.60
N PRO A 244 -10.69 11.99 20.66
CA PRO A 244 -10.07 11.30 21.78
C PRO A 244 -8.57 11.60 21.89
N GLU A 245 -8.01 11.36 23.06
CA GLU A 245 -6.59 11.52 23.31
C GLU A 245 -5.81 10.36 22.65
N ILE A 246 -5.39 10.57 21.42
CA ILE A 246 -4.54 9.65 20.65
C ILE A 246 -3.13 10.29 20.60
N ASN A 247 -2.08 9.48 20.83
CA ASN A 247 -0.72 10.00 20.69
C ASN A 247 -0.41 10.37 19.22
N ASP A 248 0.51 11.29 19.02
CA ASP A 248 0.80 11.85 17.71
C ASP A 248 1.29 10.80 16.71
N ASP A 249 2.04 9.79 17.14
CA ASP A 249 2.56 8.73 16.26
C ASP A 249 1.42 7.83 15.75
N ASP A 250 0.51 7.40 16.63
CA ASP A 250 -0.65 6.61 16.24
C ASP A 250 -1.59 7.42 15.32
N LEU A 251 -1.78 8.72 15.59
CA LEU A 251 -2.57 9.61 14.74
C LEU A 251 -1.92 9.78 13.37
N MET A 252 -0.61 10.02 13.31
CA MET A 252 0.12 10.11 12.03
C MET A 252 -0.02 8.83 11.23
N HIS A 253 0.10 7.67 11.88
CA HIS A 253 -0.06 6.36 11.22
C HIS A 253 -1.47 6.21 10.61
N CYS A 254 -2.53 6.50 11.38
CA CYS A 254 -3.90 6.46 10.88
C CYS A 254 -4.14 7.43 9.72
N LEU A 255 -3.57 8.63 9.80
CA LEU A 255 -3.67 9.61 8.72
C LEU A 255 -2.99 9.16 7.44
N HIS A 256 -1.80 8.58 7.52
CA HIS A 256 -1.14 8.04 6.32
C HIS A 256 -1.97 6.96 5.66
N ILE A 257 -2.62 6.07 6.42
CA ILE A 257 -3.54 5.06 5.86
C ILE A 257 -4.65 5.74 5.04
N ILE A 258 -5.31 6.74 5.62
CA ILE A 258 -6.45 7.44 4.97
C ILE A 258 -5.97 8.31 3.79
N LEU A 259 -4.86 9.00 3.92
CA LEU A 259 -4.35 9.87 2.85
C LEU A 259 -3.81 9.08 1.66
N VAL A 260 -3.17 7.95 1.90
CA VAL A 260 -2.73 7.06 0.81
C VAL A 260 -3.94 6.44 0.12
N ASP A 261 -5.02 6.11 0.85
CA ASP A 261 -6.28 5.70 0.26
C ASP A 261 -6.86 6.80 -0.66
N ALA A 262 -6.94 8.01 -0.16
CA ALA A 262 -7.38 9.15 -0.97
C ALA A 262 -6.47 9.40 -2.19
N PHE A 263 -5.16 9.19 -2.06
CA PHE A 263 -4.22 9.28 -3.17
C PHE A 263 -4.50 8.24 -4.27
N ILE A 264 -4.92 7.04 -3.88
CA ILE A 264 -5.26 5.96 -4.80
C ILE A 264 -6.62 6.20 -5.47
N GLU A 265 -7.64 6.55 -4.68
CA GLU A 265 -9.05 6.48 -5.06
C GLU A 265 -9.63 7.82 -5.53
N CYS A 266 -9.03 8.96 -5.21
CA CYS A 266 -9.59 10.26 -5.55
C CYS A 266 -8.66 11.16 -6.39
N LYS A 267 -9.16 12.34 -6.77
CA LYS A 267 -8.44 13.34 -7.58
C LYS A 267 -7.30 14.06 -6.85
N TRP A 268 -6.98 13.67 -5.65
CA TRP A 268 -5.83 14.18 -4.95
C TRP A 268 -4.55 13.84 -5.71
N PHE A 269 -3.76 14.84 -6.09
CA PHE A 269 -2.61 14.70 -6.98
C PHE A 269 -2.95 14.16 -8.40
N GLU A 270 -4.12 14.47 -8.93
CA GLU A 270 -4.48 14.08 -10.28
C GLU A 270 -3.64 14.80 -11.34
N ASN A 271 -3.38 14.12 -12.45
CA ASN A 271 -2.74 14.73 -13.60
C ASN A 271 -3.72 15.70 -14.31
N PRO A 272 -3.49 17.03 -14.28
CA PRO A 272 -4.39 17.99 -14.91
C PRO A 272 -4.41 17.92 -16.46
N MET A 273 -3.49 17.16 -17.08
CA MET A 273 -3.41 17.05 -18.55
C MET A 273 -4.42 16.08 -19.15
N ILE A 274 -5.12 15.26 -18.36
CA ILE A 274 -6.07 14.26 -18.89
C ILE A 274 -7.53 14.72 -18.75
N GLY A 275 -7.78 15.82 -18.03
CA GLY A 275 -9.11 16.44 -17.88
C GLY A 275 -9.47 17.49 -18.92
N GLY A 276 -8.70 17.65 -19.98
CA GLY A 276 -8.86 18.68 -20.99
C GLY A 276 -8.93 18.11 -22.40
N THR A 277 -10.01 17.41 -22.75
CA THR A 277 -10.49 17.28 -24.15
C THR A 277 -11.98 17.40 -24.14
#